data_014a3dc743d965f3a5a2ee5f14c0d67d
#
_entry.id   014a3dc743d965f3a5a2ee5f14c0d67d
#
_cell.length_a   1.000
_cell.length_b   1.000
_cell.length_c   1.000
_cell.angle_alpha   90.00
_cell.angle_beta   90.00
_cell.angle_gamma   90.00
#
_symmetry.space_group_name_H-M   'P 1'
#
loop_
_entity.id
_entity.type
_entity.pdbx_description
1 polymer ?
#
loop_
_entity_poly.entity_id
_entity_poly.type
_entity_poly.pdbx_seq_one_letter_code
_entity_poly.pdbx_strand_id
1 'polypeptide(L)'
;MANEYYKPCRELDICDELIEKYFNTQQYEKCFEGHLVLAKQGYPLAECQVGYFYYDGLGTEKDLVKALYWTRRAAEHGDRDGQCNLAWFYEDAIGVERDMEQAKHWYRLAAMQDHDLAIEKCKELDIEL
;
A
#
# COMPACT_ATOMS: atom_id res chain seq x y z
N MET A 1 -19.47 12.44 -10.76
CA MET A 1 -18.64 11.34 -10.71
C MET A 1 -17.79 11.33 -9.47
N ALA A 2 -17.93 10.33 -8.78
CA ALA A 2 -17.10 10.20 -7.63
C ALA A 2 -15.64 10.32 -8.05
N ASN A 3 -14.88 10.90 -7.22
CA ASN A 3 -13.46 10.95 -7.43
C ASN A 3 -12.90 9.54 -7.37
N GLU A 4 -12.30 9.10 -8.43
CA GLU A 4 -11.74 7.77 -8.51
C GLU A 4 -10.42 7.64 -7.78
N TYR A 5 -9.81 8.75 -7.40
CA TYR A 5 -8.47 8.72 -6.82
C TYR A 5 -8.51 9.25 -5.41
N TYR A 6 -7.94 8.47 -4.50
CA TYR A 6 -7.71 8.92 -3.15
C TYR A 6 -6.55 9.91 -3.14
N LYS A 7 -6.78 11.06 -2.53
CA LYS A 7 -5.75 12.09 -2.38
C LYS A 7 -5.57 12.40 -0.91
N PRO A 8 -4.52 11.86 -0.29
CA PRO A 8 -4.30 12.10 1.12
C PRO A 8 -4.01 13.58 1.38
N CYS A 9 -4.51 14.07 2.49
CA CYS A 9 -4.27 15.43 2.93
C CYS A 9 -3.84 15.44 4.40
N ARG A 10 -4.80 15.46 5.31
CA ARG A 10 -4.45 15.52 6.73
C ARG A 10 -3.80 14.24 7.25
N GLU A 11 -4.29 13.07 6.84
CA GLU A 11 -3.69 11.80 7.26
C GLU A 11 -2.27 11.62 6.74
N LEU A 12 -1.90 12.26 5.64
CA LEU A 12 -0.52 12.26 5.18
C LEU A 12 0.39 12.92 6.22
N ASP A 13 -0.04 14.08 6.73
CA ASP A 13 0.73 14.78 7.75
C ASP A 13 0.89 13.95 9.01
N ILE A 14 -0.18 13.28 9.44
CA ILE A 14 -0.13 12.42 10.63
C ILE A 14 0.79 11.23 10.40
N CYS A 15 0.70 10.59 9.25
CA CYS A 15 1.58 9.46 8.92
C CYS A 15 3.04 9.90 8.85
N ASP A 16 3.32 11.07 8.27
CA ASP A 16 4.67 11.61 8.21
C ASP A 16 5.22 11.89 9.62
N GLU A 17 4.38 12.44 10.51
CA GLU A 17 4.77 12.66 11.90
C GLU A 17 5.09 11.36 12.62
N LEU A 18 4.30 10.31 12.40
CA LEU A 18 4.55 8.99 12.99
C LEU A 18 5.88 8.41 12.48
N ILE A 19 6.15 8.56 11.20
CA ILE A 19 7.39 8.06 10.62
C ILE A 19 8.58 8.84 11.18
N GLU A 20 8.48 10.15 11.18
CA GLU A 20 9.56 11.00 11.69
C GLU A 20 9.84 10.73 13.17
N LYS A 21 8.78 10.64 13.98
CA LYS A 21 8.92 10.50 15.43
C LYS A 21 9.30 9.08 15.84
N TYR A 22 8.76 8.07 15.19
CA TYR A 22 8.90 6.68 15.65
C TYR A 22 9.70 5.81 14.69
N PHE A 23 9.44 5.87 13.39
CA PHE A 23 10.16 5.03 12.43
C PHE A 23 11.63 5.42 12.35
N ASN A 24 11.90 6.71 12.18
CA ASN A 24 13.28 7.21 12.04
C ASN A 24 14.08 7.09 13.33
N THR A 25 13.42 6.89 14.46
CA THR A 25 14.08 6.64 15.75
C THR A 25 14.04 5.17 16.15
N GLN A 26 13.71 4.30 15.20
CA GLN A 26 13.66 2.84 15.39
C GLN A 26 12.65 2.37 16.44
N GLN A 27 11.60 3.16 16.67
CA GLN A 27 10.50 2.79 17.57
C GLN A 27 9.35 2.20 16.73
N TYR A 28 9.62 1.07 16.08
CA TYR A 28 8.73 0.51 15.08
C TYR A 28 7.36 0.07 15.62
N GLU A 29 7.32 -0.44 16.86
CA GLU A 29 6.05 -0.83 17.47
C GLU A 29 5.10 0.36 17.61
N LYS A 30 5.63 1.50 18.06
CA LYS A 30 4.82 2.71 18.21
C LYS A 30 4.37 3.26 16.86
N CYS A 31 5.25 3.19 15.87
CA CYS A 31 4.91 3.59 14.51
C CYS A 31 3.80 2.72 13.95
N PHE A 32 3.92 1.42 14.11
CA PHE A 32 2.91 0.45 13.69
C PHE A 32 1.57 0.71 14.37
N GLU A 33 1.57 0.85 15.70
CA GLU A 33 0.35 1.09 16.47
C GLU A 33 -0.37 2.36 16.03
N GLY A 34 0.38 3.44 15.80
CA GLY A 34 -0.19 4.70 15.34
C GLY A 34 -0.83 4.58 13.97
N HIS A 35 -0.16 3.91 13.04
CA HIS A 35 -0.73 3.68 11.71
C HIS A 35 -1.94 2.74 11.78
N LEU A 36 -1.90 1.74 12.65
CA LEU A 36 -3.01 0.80 12.78
C LEU A 36 -4.29 1.50 13.24
N VAL A 37 -4.17 2.45 14.17
CA VAL A 37 -5.33 3.26 14.60
C VAL A 37 -5.96 3.97 13.41
N LEU A 38 -5.15 4.62 12.57
CA LEU A 38 -5.62 5.32 11.38
C LEU A 38 -6.18 4.37 10.34
N ALA A 39 -5.51 3.23 10.16
CA ALA A 39 -5.94 2.22 9.18
C ALA A 39 -7.32 1.67 9.54
N LYS A 40 -7.57 1.42 10.82
CA LYS A 40 -8.87 0.95 11.29
C LYS A 40 -9.97 1.99 11.10
N GLN A 41 -9.61 3.26 10.99
CA GLN A 41 -10.53 4.34 10.67
C GLN A 41 -10.78 4.47 9.17
N GLY A 42 -10.07 3.69 8.35
CA GLY A 42 -10.28 3.65 6.91
C GLY A 42 -9.41 4.62 6.10
N TYR A 43 -8.35 5.16 6.66
CA TYR A 43 -7.45 6.03 5.92
C TYR A 43 -6.50 5.21 5.03
N PRO A 44 -6.62 5.33 3.70
CA PRO A 44 -5.89 4.46 2.78
C PRO A 44 -4.37 4.53 2.90
N LEU A 45 -3.82 5.70 3.14
CA LEU A 45 -2.37 5.83 3.32
C LEU A 45 -1.89 5.01 4.51
N ALA A 46 -2.61 5.07 5.62
CA ALA A 46 -2.28 4.29 6.81
C ALA A 46 -2.49 2.79 6.57
N GLU A 47 -3.54 2.42 5.83
CA GLU A 47 -3.77 1.02 5.46
C GLU A 47 -2.60 0.47 4.66
N CYS A 48 -2.07 1.25 3.73
CA CYS A 48 -0.91 0.85 2.94
C CYS A 48 0.32 0.66 3.83
N GLN A 49 0.57 1.57 4.76
CA GLN A 49 1.70 1.46 5.69
C GLN A 49 1.57 0.24 6.59
N VAL A 50 0.38 -0.04 7.11
CA VAL A 50 0.14 -1.23 7.94
C VAL A 50 0.39 -2.51 7.13
N GLY A 51 -0.03 -2.54 5.87
CA GLY A 51 0.26 -3.66 4.99
C GLY A 51 1.76 -3.90 4.86
N TYR A 52 2.52 -2.85 4.66
CA TYR A 52 3.98 -2.93 4.57
C TYR A 52 4.61 -3.43 5.87
N PHE A 53 4.15 -2.92 7.02
CA PHE A 53 4.68 -3.35 8.31
C PHE A 53 4.46 -4.85 8.56
N TYR A 54 3.29 -5.37 8.19
CA TYR A 54 3.05 -6.81 8.28
C TYR A 54 3.90 -7.59 7.28
N TYR A 55 4.09 -7.06 6.08
CA TYR A 55 4.91 -7.72 5.07
C TYR A 55 6.37 -7.86 5.55
N ASP A 56 6.91 -6.82 6.14
CA ASP A 56 8.32 -6.77 6.53
C ASP A 56 8.56 -7.19 7.99
N GLY A 57 7.51 -7.29 8.78
CA GLY A 57 7.64 -7.63 10.19
C GLY A 57 8.20 -6.47 11.02
N LEU A 58 7.85 -5.23 10.68
CA LEU A 58 8.31 -4.06 11.41
C LEU A 58 7.29 -3.66 12.47
N GLY A 59 7.70 -3.68 13.73
CA GLY A 59 6.84 -3.31 14.85
C GLY A 59 5.72 -4.30 15.14
N THR A 60 5.66 -5.39 14.40
CA THR A 60 4.71 -6.48 14.58
C THR A 60 5.30 -7.74 13.98
N GLU A 61 4.70 -8.89 14.24
CA GLU A 61 5.13 -10.12 13.59
C GLU A 61 4.82 -10.07 12.10
N LYS A 62 5.71 -10.62 11.30
CA LYS A 62 5.49 -10.77 9.87
C LYS A 62 4.27 -11.65 9.63
N ASP A 63 3.36 -11.15 8.80
CA ASP A 63 2.12 -11.87 8.47
C ASP A 63 1.68 -11.47 7.06
N LEU A 64 1.95 -12.36 6.11
CA LEU A 64 1.66 -12.07 4.70
C LEU A 64 0.17 -12.03 4.39
N VAL A 65 -0.64 -12.76 5.14
CA VAL A 65 -2.11 -12.73 4.97
C VAL A 65 -2.65 -11.37 5.40
N LYS A 66 -2.22 -10.87 6.54
CA LYS A 66 -2.61 -9.54 7.01
C LYS A 66 -2.04 -8.44 6.13
N ALA A 67 -0.80 -8.63 5.64
CA ALA A 67 -0.20 -7.69 4.69
C ALA A 67 -1.08 -7.55 3.44
N LEU A 68 -1.52 -8.66 2.88
CA LEU A 68 -2.41 -8.65 1.73
C LEU A 68 -3.75 -7.97 2.06
N TYR A 69 -4.32 -8.28 3.22
CA TYR A 69 -5.61 -7.71 3.63
C TYR A 69 -5.55 -6.18 3.64
N TRP A 70 -4.56 -5.62 4.33
CA TRP A 70 -4.45 -4.16 4.47
C TRP A 70 -4.04 -3.48 3.16
N THR A 71 -3.15 -4.11 2.40
CA THR A 71 -2.73 -3.58 1.11
C THR A 71 -3.91 -3.55 0.13
N ARG A 72 -4.75 -4.59 0.14
CA ARG A 72 -5.95 -4.63 -0.69
C ARG A 72 -6.92 -3.51 -0.31
N ARG A 73 -7.13 -3.29 0.97
CA ARG A 73 -8.01 -2.21 1.41
C ARG A 73 -7.50 -0.85 0.92
N ALA A 74 -6.21 -0.61 1.07
CA ALA A 74 -5.62 0.64 0.58
C ALA A 74 -5.82 0.80 -0.93
N ALA A 75 -5.56 -0.26 -1.68
CA ALA A 75 -5.71 -0.25 -3.14
C ALA A 75 -7.16 0.01 -3.55
N GLU A 76 -8.10 -0.65 -2.91
CA GLU A 76 -9.53 -0.50 -3.18
C GLU A 76 -10.04 0.89 -2.80
N HIS A 77 -9.43 1.51 -1.81
CA HIS A 77 -9.74 2.89 -1.41
C HIS A 77 -9.03 3.93 -2.27
N GLY A 78 -8.28 3.52 -3.28
CA GLY A 78 -7.70 4.43 -4.27
C GLY A 78 -6.27 4.88 -4.00
N ASP A 79 -5.59 4.34 -2.99
CA ASP A 79 -4.20 4.70 -2.72
C ASP A 79 -3.28 4.10 -3.78
N ARG A 80 -2.53 4.95 -4.49
CA ARG A 80 -1.67 4.50 -5.59
C ARG A 80 -0.53 3.59 -5.15
N ASP A 81 0.03 3.84 -3.97
CA ASP A 81 1.07 2.97 -3.43
C ASP A 81 0.48 1.61 -3.06
N GLY A 82 -0.72 1.60 -2.47
CA GLY A 82 -1.45 0.37 -2.19
C GLY A 82 -1.74 -0.41 -3.45
N GLN A 83 -2.15 0.27 -4.51
CA GLN A 83 -2.41 -0.37 -5.81
C GLN A 83 -1.16 -1.00 -6.39
N CYS A 84 -0.03 -0.27 -6.37
CA CYS A 84 1.24 -0.80 -6.86
C CYS A 84 1.70 -2.00 -6.02
N ASN A 85 1.58 -1.90 -4.71
CA ASN A 85 1.98 -2.99 -3.81
C ASN A 85 1.08 -4.21 -3.99
N LEU A 86 -0.22 -4.02 -4.17
CA LEU A 86 -1.14 -5.13 -4.41
C LEU A 86 -0.81 -5.84 -5.72
N ALA A 87 -0.50 -5.08 -6.77
CA ALA A 87 -0.05 -5.65 -8.03
C ALA A 87 1.21 -6.50 -7.84
N TRP A 88 2.16 -5.99 -7.08
CA TRP A 88 3.38 -6.73 -6.76
C TRP A 88 3.09 -8.01 -5.99
N PHE A 89 2.17 -7.96 -5.03
CA PHE A 89 1.78 -9.16 -4.27
C PHE A 89 1.23 -10.24 -5.20
N TYR A 90 0.41 -9.88 -6.17
CA TYR A 90 -0.11 -10.83 -7.16
C TYR A 90 0.99 -11.33 -8.11
N GLU A 91 1.91 -10.47 -8.49
CA GLU A 91 3.01 -10.86 -9.38
C GLU A 91 3.95 -11.89 -8.73
N ASP A 92 4.28 -11.66 -7.45
CA ASP A 92 5.28 -12.46 -6.73
C ASP A 92 4.65 -13.47 -5.76
N ALA A 93 3.34 -13.65 -5.82
CA ALA A 93 2.62 -14.60 -4.96
C ALA A 93 2.85 -14.36 -3.46
N ILE A 94 2.75 -13.09 -3.04
CA ILE A 94 2.94 -12.71 -1.65
C ILE A 94 1.59 -12.76 -0.92
N GLY A 95 1.40 -13.78 -0.08
CA GLY A 95 0.16 -13.99 0.65
C GLY A 95 -1.05 -14.37 -0.21
N VAL A 96 -0.84 -14.64 -1.48
CA VAL A 96 -1.89 -14.94 -2.45
C VAL A 96 -1.27 -15.73 -3.60
N GLU A 97 -2.07 -16.48 -4.35
CA GLU A 97 -1.58 -17.15 -5.56
C GLU A 97 -1.21 -16.10 -6.61
N ARG A 98 -0.16 -16.40 -7.36
CA ARG A 98 0.26 -15.55 -8.48
C ARG A 98 -0.87 -15.38 -9.46
N ASP A 99 -1.16 -14.15 -9.82
CA ASP A 99 -2.23 -13.83 -10.77
C ASP A 99 -1.81 -12.60 -11.57
N MET A 100 -1.28 -12.84 -12.77
CA MET A 100 -0.77 -11.74 -13.60
C MET A 100 -1.88 -10.84 -14.14
N GLU A 101 -3.09 -11.35 -14.30
CA GLU A 101 -4.22 -10.50 -14.70
C GLU A 101 -4.54 -9.46 -13.62
N GLN A 102 -4.55 -9.88 -12.35
CA GLN A 102 -4.73 -8.98 -11.24
C GLN A 102 -3.55 -8.02 -11.11
N ALA A 103 -2.32 -8.53 -11.26
CA ALA A 103 -1.14 -7.68 -11.18
C ALA A 103 -1.19 -6.57 -12.24
N LYS A 104 -1.50 -6.92 -13.48
CA LYS A 104 -1.60 -5.94 -14.56
C LYS A 104 -2.69 -4.90 -14.30
N HIS A 105 -3.83 -5.35 -13.81
CA HIS A 105 -4.95 -4.44 -13.47
C HIS A 105 -4.51 -3.38 -12.46
N TRP A 106 -3.90 -3.81 -11.37
CA TRP A 106 -3.51 -2.88 -10.30
C TRP A 106 -2.31 -2.01 -10.67
N TYR A 107 -1.33 -2.54 -11.42
CA TYR A 107 -0.24 -1.71 -11.95
C TYR A 107 -0.77 -0.60 -12.84
N ARG A 108 -1.75 -0.95 -13.69
CA ARG A 108 -2.35 0.05 -14.58
C ARG A 108 -3.03 1.16 -13.80
N LEU A 109 -3.82 0.82 -12.77
CA LEU A 109 -4.49 1.83 -11.96
C LEU A 109 -3.50 2.74 -11.23
N ALA A 110 -2.44 2.16 -10.67
CA ALA A 110 -1.40 2.95 -10.02
C ALA A 110 -0.68 3.87 -11.02
N ALA A 111 -0.37 3.36 -12.20
CA ALA A 111 0.28 4.13 -13.25
C ALA A 111 -0.59 5.30 -13.70
N MET A 112 -1.90 5.12 -13.74
CA MET A 112 -2.84 6.19 -14.07
C MET A 112 -2.87 7.30 -13.02
N GLN A 113 -2.34 7.03 -11.83
CA GLN A 113 -2.14 8.02 -10.78
C GLN A 113 -0.69 8.51 -10.72
N ASP A 114 0.05 8.36 -11.81
CA ASP A 114 1.45 8.81 -11.94
C ASP A 114 2.41 8.14 -10.95
N HIS A 115 2.18 6.88 -10.62
CA HIS A 115 3.10 6.12 -9.78
C HIS A 115 4.27 5.64 -10.63
N ASP A 116 5.47 6.17 -10.38
CA ASP A 116 6.65 5.95 -11.23
C ASP A 116 6.99 4.48 -11.42
N LEU A 117 7.04 3.71 -10.33
CA LEU A 117 7.34 2.28 -10.42
C LEU A 117 6.28 1.53 -11.21
N ALA A 118 5.00 1.88 -11.01
CA ALA A 118 3.92 1.25 -11.75
C ALA A 118 3.99 1.57 -13.24
N ILE A 119 4.38 2.79 -13.59
CA ILE A 119 4.58 3.18 -14.99
C ILE A 119 5.69 2.32 -15.61
N GLU A 120 6.80 2.13 -14.92
CA GLU A 120 7.88 1.27 -15.39
C GLU A 120 7.42 -0.18 -15.55
N LYS A 121 6.67 -0.69 -14.59
CA LYS A 121 6.12 -2.04 -14.66
C LYS A 121 5.17 -2.21 -15.84
N CYS A 122 4.36 -1.20 -16.12
CA CYS A 122 3.48 -1.24 -17.28
C CYS A 122 4.27 -1.33 -18.58
N LYS A 123 5.39 -0.65 -18.68
CA LYS A 123 6.28 -0.76 -19.83
C LYS A 123 6.90 -2.15 -19.93
N GLU A 124 7.42 -2.68 -18.82
CA GLU A 124 8.02 -4.02 -18.79
C GLU A 124 7.04 -5.12 -19.16
N LEU A 125 5.79 -4.99 -18.70
CA LEU A 125 4.76 -6.00 -18.89
C LEU A 125 3.89 -5.73 -20.11
N ASP A 126 4.23 -4.70 -20.89
CA ASP A 126 3.51 -4.32 -22.10
C ASP A 126 2.03 -4.05 -21.83
N ILE A 127 1.74 -3.30 -20.77
CA ILE A 127 0.39 -2.92 -20.36
C ILE A 127 0.06 -1.57 -20.98
N GLU A 128 -1.04 -1.52 -21.71
CA GLU A 128 -1.52 -0.26 -22.28
C GLU A 128 -2.20 0.60 -21.20
N LEU A 129 -1.91 1.87 -21.23
CA LEU A 129 -2.49 2.84 -20.30
C LEU A 129 -3.62 3.67 -20.95
#